data_f3cdd3803b87e76cbc6ba58ea622344b
#
_entry.id   f3cdd3803b87e76cbc6ba58ea622344b
#
_cell.length_a   1.000
_cell.length_b   1.000
_cell.length_c   1.000
_cell.angle_alpha   90.00
_cell.angle_beta   90.00
_cell.angle_gamma   90.00
#
_symmetry.space_group_name_H-M   'P 1'
#
loop_
_entity.id
_entity.type
_entity.pdbx_description
1 polymer ?
#
loop_
_entity_poly.entity_id
_entity_poly.type
_entity_poly.pdbx_seq_one_letter_code
_entity_poly.pdbx_strand_id
1 'polypeptide(L)'
;AYYGNEPLWQRPADPHNPMLDELGRVWMTTKVRGNNLPEWCQEGSSNKYVKYYPSRGSSRQASYYDPATEEFGLIDTCFGTHHLQFGFDEDRMLYFSGGGDVIGWINTRQYDLTGDEQLSQGWCPMVVDTNGDGRITMPWNQPVGALRSENEGGGGEQLGDVDPTLDTRMSPGSYGIIVDPVDNVAWGVGTEFPGRIYRMDIGNNPPETCITEVYELPVIDGEVQGFGPRGLDVDKNGIVWTALSGSSHLASFDRSKCEVLNGPSVVNSQHCQEGWTLYEVPGPNMKGTDVKADFHYYNWVDNYNTLGLGENIPIATGSGSDSLQALDPETGEWIFMRVPYPLGFYSRGLDGRIDDPDAGWKGRAVWANYGTNFNWHTEGGKGTTSKMVKFQTRPNPLAN
;
A
#
# COMPACT_ATOMS: atom_id res chain seq x y z
N ALA A 1 -8.10 20.42 15.90
CA ALA A 1 -7.36 21.20 16.88
C ALA A 1 -8.32 21.82 17.90
N TYR A 2 -7.80 22.10 19.10
CA TYR A 2 -8.58 22.66 20.19
C TYR A 2 -7.84 23.83 20.81
N TYR A 3 -8.60 24.87 21.12
CA TYR A 3 -8.19 25.92 22.06
C TYR A 3 -9.14 25.83 23.27
N GLY A 4 -8.64 25.39 24.40
CA GLY A 4 -9.48 25.04 25.54
C GLY A 4 -10.38 23.82 25.21
N ASN A 5 -11.66 23.95 25.43
CA ASN A 5 -12.65 22.87 25.21
C ASN A 5 -13.40 22.97 23.87
N GLU A 6 -13.11 23.99 23.07
CA GLU A 6 -13.80 24.21 21.79
C GLU A 6 -12.91 23.83 20.61
N PRO A 7 -13.40 23.05 19.63
CA PRO A 7 -12.65 22.78 18.42
C PRO A 7 -12.56 24.03 17.54
N LEU A 8 -11.39 24.26 16.95
CA LEU A 8 -11.20 25.36 16.00
C LEU A 8 -11.96 25.18 14.69
N TRP A 9 -12.27 23.92 14.34
CA TRP A 9 -13.10 23.58 13.19
C TRP A 9 -13.85 22.28 13.47
N GLN A 10 -15.02 22.16 12.85
CA GLN A 10 -15.93 21.04 13.10
C GLN A 10 -15.58 19.76 12.32
N ARG A 11 -14.79 19.87 11.25
CA ARG A 11 -14.34 18.76 10.43
C ARG A 11 -12.82 18.76 10.38
N PRO A 12 -12.16 17.85 11.11
CA PRO A 12 -10.71 17.72 11.02
C PRO A 12 -10.32 17.23 9.63
N ALA A 13 -9.22 17.80 9.10
CA ALA A 13 -8.66 17.40 7.81
C ALA A 13 -8.20 15.94 7.78
N ASP A 14 -7.90 15.36 8.95
CA ASP A 14 -7.54 13.94 9.14
C ASP A 14 -6.44 13.52 8.14
N PRO A 15 -5.28 14.20 8.12
CA PRO A 15 -4.20 13.92 7.20
C PRO A 15 -3.64 12.53 7.46
N HIS A 16 -3.32 11.82 6.37
CA HIS A 16 -2.79 10.47 6.44
C HIS A 16 -1.70 10.31 5.39
N ASN A 17 -0.69 9.51 5.73
CA ASN A 17 0.38 9.05 4.87
C ASN A 17 1.10 10.16 4.09
N PRO A 18 1.88 11.04 4.75
CA PRO A 18 2.60 12.11 4.08
C PRO A 18 3.75 11.57 3.23
N MET A 19 3.95 12.19 2.07
CA MET A 19 5.06 11.92 1.15
C MET A 19 5.61 13.22 0.57
N LEU A 20 6.93 13.30 0.43
CA LEU A 20 7.59 14.45 -0.20
C LEU A 20 7.65 14.24 -1.71
N ASP A 21 7.39 15.31 -2.46
CA ASP A 21 7.74 15.36 -3.88
C ASP A 21 9.14 15.95 -4.10
N GLU A 22 9.60 15.94 -5.35
CA GLU A 22 10.91 16.49 -5.74
C GLU A 22 11.05 18.00 -5.56
N LEU A 23 9.92 18.71 -5.40
CA LEU A 23 9.88 20.15 -5.13
C LEU A 23 9.89 20.46 -3.63
N GLY A 24 9.89 19.44 -2.78
CA GLY A 24 9.88 19.56 -1.32
C GLY A 24 8.50 19.80 -0.72
N ARG A 25 7.43 19.67 -1.50
CA ARG A 25 6.06 19.75 -0.98
C ARG A 25 5.68 18.46 -0.26
N VAL A 26 4.86 18.56 0.75
CA VAL A 26 4.36 17.43 1.54
C VAL A 26 2.96 17.07 1.06
N TRP A 27 2.82 16.01 0.29
CA TRP A 27 1.54 15.48 -0.16
C TRP A 27 0.90 14.57 0.88
N MET A 28 -0.42 14.62 0.99
CA MET A 28 -1.20 13.88 1.99
C MET A 28 -2.55 13.46 1.42
N THR A 29 -3.08 12.35 1.91
CA THR A 29 -4.50 12.06 1.75
C THR A 29 -5.25 12.76 2.87
N THR A 30 -6.27 13.55 2.53
CA THR A 30 -6.88 14.52 3.46
C THR A 30 -8.35 14.71 3.17
N LYS A 31 -9.15 14.93 4.19
CA LYS A 31 -10.55 15.34 4.03
C LYS A 31 -10.62 16.80 3.60
N VAL A 32 -10.85 17.02 2.32
CA VAL A 32 -11.02 18.35 1.71
C VAL A 32 -12.49 18.77 1.74
N ARG A 33 -13.40 17.81 1.57
CA ARG A 33 -14.87 18.00 1.57
C ARG A 33 -15.62 16.88 2.29
N GLY A 34 -16.93 16.92 2.23
CA GLY A 34 -17.78 15.78 2.64
C GLY A 34 -17.81 14.67 1.57
N ASN A 35 -18.67 13.68 1.75
CA ASN A 35 -18.77 12.53 0.85
C ASN A 35 -19.44 12.82 -0.51
N ASN A 36 -20.05 14.01 -0.68
CA ASN A 36 -20.62 14.43 -1.93
C ASN A 36 -19.52 14.62 -2.98
N LEU A 37 -19.83 14.21 -4.22
CA LEU A 37 -18.91 14.34 -5.35
C LEU A 37 -19.15 15.67 -6.10
N PRO A 38 -18.10 16.26 -6.68
CA PRO A 38 -18.24 17.30 -7.69
C PRO A 38 -19.12 16.84 -8.85
N GLU A 39 -19.79 17.77 -9.52
CA GLU A 39 -20.69 17.45 -10.64
C GLU A 39 -19.98 16.67 -11.75
N TRP A 40 -18.74 17.01 -12.04
CA TRP A 40 -17.94 16.35 -13.08
C TRP A 40 -17.46 14.93 -12.70
N CYS A 41 -17.66 14.51 -11.45
CA CYS A 41 -17.42 13.14 -10.98
C CYS A 41 -18.70 12.28 -10.99
N GLN A 42 -19.87 12.88 -11.19
CA GLN A 42 -21.13 12.17 -11.04
C GLN A 42 -21.51 11.40 -12.30
N GLU A 43 -22.32 10.37 -12.12
CA GLU A 43 -22.91 9.60 -13.21
C GLU A 43 -23.66 10.52 -14.18
N GLY A 44 -23.44 10.32 -15.48
CA GLY A 44 -24.00 11.15 -16.54
C GLY A 44 -23.16 12.38 -16.91
N SER A 45 -22.08 12.67 -16.21
CA SER A 45 -21.11 13.68 -16.63
C SER A 45 -20.38 13.28 -17.91
N SER A 46 -19.74 14.25 -18.57
CA SER A 46 -18.91 13.98 -19.76
C SER A 46 -17.52 13.43 -19.44
N ASN A 47 -17.20 13.22 -18.17
CA ASN A 47 -15.90 12.70 -17.74
C ASN A 47 -15.72 11.26 -18.22
N LYS A 48 -14.64 11.00 -18.98
CA LYS A 48 -14.40 9.70 -19.60
C LYS A 48 -14.26 8.55 -18.57
N TYR A 49 -13.74 8.83 -17.39
CA TYR A 49 -13.58 7.83 -16.33
C TYR A 49 -14.91 7.43 -15.69
N VAL A 50 -15.86 8.35 -15.60
CA VAL A 50 -17.20 8.06 -15.07
C VAL A 50 -17.94 7.03 -15.91
N LYS A 51 -17.70 7.00 -17.23
CA LYS A 51 -18.26 5.98 -18.12
C LYS A 51 -17.87 4.57 -17.71
N TYR A 52 -16.63 4.38 -17.28
CA TYR A 52 -16.10 3.07 -16.86
C TYR A 52 -16.43 2.74 -15.42
N TYR A 53 -16.32 3.72 -14.55
CA TYR A 53 -16.62 3.53 -13.14
C TYR A 53 -17.11 4.83 -12.52
N PRO A 54 -18.44 5.01 -12.40
CA PRO A 54 -18.99 6.16 -11.69
C PRO A 54 -18.68 6.04 -10.20
N SER A 55 -17.99 7.01 -9.65
CA SER A 55 -17.67 7.05 -8.23
C SER A 55 -18.95 7.22 -7.40
N ARG A 56 -18.99 6.56 -6.24
CA ARG A 56 -20.14 6.64 -5.30
C ARG A 56 -19.93 7.61 -4.16
N GLY A 57 -18.75 8.21 -4.08
CA GLY A 57 -18.35 9.11 -3.02
C GLY A 57 -16.94 8.83 -2.54
N SER A 58 -16.37 9.78 -1.82
CA SER A 58 -15.05 9.62 -1.23
C SER A 58 -14.97 10.29 0.13
N SER A 59 -14.37 9.62 1.11
CA SER A 59 -14.22 10.14 2.47
C SER A 59 -12.96 10.97 2.66
N ARG A 60 -11.94 10.75 1.84
CA ARG A 60 -10.70 11.52 1.75
C ARG A 60 -10.41 11.84 0.30
N GLN A 61 -9.74 12.95 0.08
CA GLN A 61 -9.23 13.47 -1.17
C GLN A 61 -7.72 13.65 -1.04
N ALA A 62 -7.12 14.58 -1.78
CA ALA A 62 -5.70 14.88 -1.71
C ALA A 62 -5.45 16.33 -1.29
N SER A 63 -4.29 16.55 -0.68
CA SER A 63 -3.76 17.89 -0.42
C SER A 63 -2.25 17.85 -0.40
N TYR A 64 -1.64 19.03 -0.53
CA TYR A 64 -0.22 19.20 -0.25
C TYR A 64 0.02 20.48 0.56
N TYR A 65 1.10 20.50 1.30
CA TYR A 65 1.66 21.70 1.92
C TYR A 65 2.94 22.07 1.20
N ASP A 66 3.04 23.32 0.76
CA ASP A 66 4.25 23.85 0.16
C ASP A 66 5.01 24.71 1.20
N PRO A 67 6.16 24.24 1.70
CA PRO A 67 6.92 25.00 2.71
C PRO A 67 7.58 26.25 2.14
N ALA A 68 7.72 26.40 0.83
CA ALA A 68 8.29 27.58 0.21
C ALA A 68 7.32 28.78 0.21
N THR A 69 6.03 28.50 0.06
CA THR A 69 4.95 29.51 0.08
C THR A 69 4.20 29.54 1.40
N GLU A 70 4.37 28.53 2.25
CA GLU A 70 3.61 28.28 3.49
C GLU A 70 2.10 28.09 3.23
N GLU A 71 1.73 27.61 2.03
CA GLU A 71 0.34 27.43 1.62
C GLU A 71 -0.05 25.96 1.49
N PHE A 72 -1.35 25.69 1.61
CA PHE A 72 -1.95 24.37 1.31
C PHE A 72 -2.63 24.39 -0.04
N GLY A 73 -2.31 23.42 -0.88
CA GLY A 73 -3.12 23.05 -2.04
C GLY A 73 -4.14 21.97 -1.64
N LEU A 74 -5.41 22.20 -1.93
CA LEU A 74 -6.49 21.24 -1.70
C LEU A 74 -6.99 20.76 -3.04
N ILE A 75 -6.98 19.44 -3.26
CA ILE A 75 -7.37 18.83 -4.54
C ILE A 75 -8.55 17.90 -4.31
N ASP A 76 -9.67 18.21 -4.95
CA ASP A 76 -10.84 17.37 -4.91
C ASP A 76 -10.69 16.18 -5.86
N THR A 77 -10.88 14.96 -5.34
CA THR A 77 -10.76 13.74 -6.15
C THR A 77 -12.10 13.05 -6.32
N CYS A 78 -12.34 12.49 -7.49
CA CYS A 78 -13.53 11.67 -7.77
C CYS A 78 -13.51 10.32 -7.04
N PHE A 79 -12.35 9.89 -6.58
CA PHE A 79 -12.12 8.62 -5.90
C PHE A 79 -11.72 8.86 -4.45
N GLY A 80 -11.93 7.86 -3.60
CA GLY A 80 -11.44 7.87 -2.23
C GLY A 80 -9.92 7.65 -2.19
N THR A 81 -9.28 8.20 -1.15
CA THR A 81 -7.83 8.09 -0.95
C THR A 81 -7.51 7.58 0.44
N HIS A 82 -6.40 6.82 0.58
CA HIS A 82 -5.91 6.33 1.87
C HIS A 82 -4.38 6.41 1.94
N HIS A 83 -3.65 5.59 1.19
CA HIS A 83 -2.21 5.75 1.01
C HIS A 83 -1.92 6.33 -0.37
N LEU A 84 -0.71 6.84 -0.53
CA LEU A 84 -0.27 7.48 -1.77
C LEU A 84 1.18 7.08 -2.08
N GLN A 85 1.53 7.06 -3.36
CA GLN A 85 2.87 6.76 -3.84
C GLN A 85 3.14 7.45 -5.17
N PHE A 86 4.27 8.14 -5.27
CA PHE A 86 4.74 8.68 -6.54
C PHE A 86 5.26 7.58 -7.48
N GLY A 87 4.95 7.73 -8.75
CA GLY A 87 5.64 7.03 -9.83
C GLY A 87 7.04 7.60 -10.09
N PHE A 88 7.78 6.92 -10.96
CA PHE A 88 9.13 7.28 -11.38
C PHE A 88 9.15 8.00 -12.73
N ASP A 89 7.99 8.44 -13.21
CA ASP A 89 7.80 9.11 -14.50
C ASP A 89 8.00 10.62 -14.42
N GLU A 90 8.22 11.24 -15.60
CA GLU A 90 8.40 12.69 -15.73
C GLU A 90 7.14 13.50 -15.39
N ASP A 91 5.96 12.87 -15.47
CA ASP A 91 4.67 13.49 -15.13
C ASP A 91 4.41 13.53 -13.64
N ARG A 92 5.27 12.89 -12.85
CA ARG A 92 5.14 12.81 -11.39
C ARG A 92 3.76 12.30 -10.99
N MET A 93 3.37 11.18 -11.60
CA MET A 93 2.10 10.55 -11.30
C MET A 93 2.04 10.15 -9.84
N LEU A 94 1.00 10.59 -9.14
CA LEU A 94 0.75 10.24 -7.74
C LEU A 94 -0.44 9.30 -7.65
N TYR A 95 -0.18 8.05 -7.33
CA TYR A 95 -1.19 7.00 -7.22
C TYR A 95 -1.76 6.91 -5.81
N PHE A 96 -3.04 6.50 -5.71
CA PHE A 96 -3.76 6.40 -4.44
C PHE A 96 -4.46 5.07 -4.29
N SER A 97 -4.35 4.48 -3.10
CA SER A 97 -5.27 3.45 -2.60
C SER A 97 -6.48 4.09 -1.91
N GLY A 98 -7.44 3.27 -1.50
CA GLY A 98 -8.61 3.72 -0.72
C GLY A 98 -9.84 4.08 -1.56
N GLY A 99 -9.76 3.93 -2.86
CA GLY A 99 -10.88 4.12 -3.78
C GLY A 99 -11.88 2.95 -3.84
N GLY A 100 -11.76 1.96 -2.97
CA GLY A 100 -12.57 0.73 -3.05
C GLY A 100 -12.12 -0.15 -4.21
N ASP A 101 -12.93 -0.25 -5.23
CA ASP A 101 -12.69 -1.08 -6.42
C ASP A 101 -11.97 -0.31 -7.55
N VAL A 102 -11.28 0.79 -7.22
CA VAL A 102 -10.50 1.58 -8.18
C VAL A 102 -9.13 1.93 -7.63
N ILE A 103 -8.18 2.13 -8.53
CA ILE A 103 -6.96 2.89 -8.30
C ILE A 103 -7.12 4.24 -8.99
N GLY A 104 -6.90 5.30 -8.22
CA GLY A 104 -6.91 6.66 -8.73
C GLY A 104 -5.51 7.26 -8.74
N TRP A 105 -5.32 8.33 -9.52
CA TRP A 105 -4.07 9.08 -9.59
C TRP A 105 -4.29 10.54 -9.87
N ILE A 106 -3.27 11.32 -9.58
CA ILE A 106 -3.12 12.73 -9.97
C ILE A 106 -1.82 12.85 -10.78
N ASN A 107 -1.90 13.40 -11.99
CA ASN A 107 -0.74 13.93 -12.70
C ASN A 107 -0.38 15.27 -12.07
N THR A 108 0.58 15.27 -11.14
CA THR A 108 0.91 16.47 -10.37
C THR A 108 1.59 17.54 -11.21
N ARG A 109 2.33 17.15 -12.26
CA ARG A 109 2.90 18.09 -13.22
C ARG A 109 1.83 18.81 -14.03
N GLN A 110 0.82 18.09 -14.49
CA GLN A 110 -0.31 18.69 -15.21
C GLN A 110 -1.10 19.62 -14.30
N TYR A 111 -1.31 19.24 -13.04
CA TYR A 111 -1.96 20.10 -12.06
C TYR A 111 -1.17 21.38 -11.82
N ASP A 112 0.15 21.31 -11.66
CA ASP A 112 1.01 22.48 -11.51
C ASP A 112 0.94 23.45 -12.70
N LEU A 113 0.75 22.92 -13.91
CA LEU A 113 0.67 23.72 -15.13
C LEU A 113 -0.70 24.36 -15.35
N THR A 114 -1.78 23.71 -14.92
CA THR A 114 -3.14 24.09 -15.30
C THR A 114 -4.01 24.56 -14.14
N GLY A 115 -3.76 24.08 -12.93
CA GLY A 115 -4.65 24.22 -11.79
C GLY A 115 -5.99 23.49 -11.93
N ASP A 116 -6.16 22.66 -12.98
CA ASP A 116 -7.39 21.98 -13.30
C ASP A 116 -7.42 20.57 -12.67
N GLU A 117 -8.24 20.39 -11.64
CA GLU A 117 -8.39 19.14 -10.92
C GLU A 117 -8.97 18.03 -11.80
N GLN A 118 -9.96 18.34 -12.63
CA GLN A 118 -10.60 17.37 -13.51
C GLN A 118 -9.62 16.84 -14.57
N LEU A 119 -8.84 17.73 -15.15
CA LEU A 119 -7.89 17.39 -16.22
C LEU A 119 -6.72 16.58 -15.68
N SER A 120 -6.33 16.83 -14.44
CA SER A 120 -5.11 16.28 -13.84
C SER A 120 -5.30 14.95 -13.13
N GLN A 121 -6.49 14.38 -13.11
CA GLN A 121 -6.75 13.13 -12.41
C GLN A 121 -7.45 12.09 -13.26
N GLY A 122 -7.30 10.83 -12.85
CA GLY A 122 -8.00 9.70 -13.44
C GLY A 122 -8.11 8.54 -12.47
N TRP A 123 -8.87 7.53 -12.87
CA TRP A 123 -8.99 6.29 -12.11
C TRP A 123 -9.40 5.14 -13.03
N CYS A 124 -8.97 3.93 -12.66
CA CYS A 124 -9.36 2.71 -13.33
C CYS A 124 -10.06 1.75 -12.37
N PRO A 125 -11.11 1.07 -12.83
CA PRO A 125 -11.72 -0.01 -12.06
C PRO A 125 -10.79 -1.22 -12.03
N MET A 126 -10.85 -1.99 -10.95
CA MET A 126 -10.16 -3.26 -10.84
C MET A 126 -10.93 -4.34 -11.60
N VAL A 127 -10.61 -4.49 -12.86
CA VAL A 127 -11.20 -5.47 -13.77
C VAL A 127 -10.08 -6.34 -14.33
N VAL A 128 -10.20 -7.65 -14.19
CA VAL A 128 -9.25 -8.62 -14.76
C VAL A 128 -9.73 -9.11 -16.11
N ASP A 129 -8.80 -9.26 -17.03
CA ASP A 129 -9.05 -9.80 -18.38
C ASP A 129 -9.29 -11.31 -18.31
N THR A 130 -10.52 -11.69 -18.01
CA THR A 130 -10.91 -13.10 -17.91
C THR A 130 -11.37 -13.70 -19.24
N ASN A 131 -11.70 -12.89 -20.23
CA ASN A 131 -11.99 -13.36 -21.58
C ASN A 131 -10.71 -13.58 -22.43
N GLY A 132 -9.57 -12.99 -22.00
CA GLY A 132 -8.26 -13.20 -22.59
C GLY A 132 -8.01 -12.41 -23.88
N ASP A 133 -8.75 -11.32 -24.12
CA ASP A 133 -8.60 -10.51 -25.32
C ASP A 133 -7.57 -9.38 -25.24
N GLY A 134 -6.96 -9.19 -24.05
CA GLY A 134 -5.95 -8.16 -23.76
C GLY A 134 -6.52 -6.77 -23.59
N ARG A 135 -7.82 -6.65 -23.32
CA ARG A 135 -8.53 -5.39 -23.16
C ARG A 135 -9.53 -5.45 -22.02
N ILE A 136 -9.74 -4.31 -21.37
CA ILE A 136 -10.81 -4.14 -20.41
C ILE A 136 -11.89 -3.28 -21.05
N THR A 137 -13.03 -3.88 -21.34
CA THR A 137 -14.17 -3.21 -21.98
C THR A 137 -15.45 -3.44 -21.19
N MET A 138 -16.36 -2.46 -21.26
CA MET A 138 -17.72 -2.65 -20.75
C MET A 138 -18.60 -3.34 -21.80
N PRO A 139 -19.57 -4.20 -21.41
CA PRO A 139 -19.88 -4.59 -20.02
C PRO A 139 -18.90 -5.63 -19.47
N TRP A 140 -18.85 -5.73 -18.16
CA TRP A 140 -18.09 -6.75 -17.44
C TRP A 140 -19.00 -7.50 -16.47
N ASN A 141 -18.54 -8.68 -16.01
CA ASN A 141 -19.16 -9.38 -14.90
C ASN A 141 -19.03 -8.54 -13.61
N GLN A 142 -20.01 -8.63 -12.75
CA GLN A 142 -19.90 -8.03 -11.41
C GLN A 142 -18.89 -8.83 -10.56
N PRO A 143 -18.34 -8.25 -9.49
CA PRO A 143 -17.44 -8.97 -8.59
C PRO A 143 -18.04 -10.28 -8.14
N VAL A 144 -17.27 -11.36 -8.17
CA VAL A 144 -17.72 -12.68 -7.70
C VAL A 144 -17.84 -12.63 -6.18
N GLY A 145 -19.03 -12.92 -5.64
CA GLY A 145 -19.35 -12.79 -4.21
C GLY A 145 -18.51 -13.66 -3.27
N ALA A 146 -17.90 -14.73 -3.78
CA ALA A 146 -16.98 -15.58 -3.01
C ALA A 146 -15.68 -14.87 -2.56
N LEU A 147 -15.46 -13.66 -2.99
CA LEU A 147 -14.25 -12.88 -2.71
C LEU A 147 -14.41 -11.86 -1.56
N ARG A 148 -15.57 -11.81 -0.91
CA ARG A 148 -15.76 -11.06 0.34
C ARG A 148 -15.88 -12.03 1.50
N SER A 149 -15.04 -11.86 2.52
CA SER A 149 -15.19 -12.61 3.76
C SER A 149 -16.55 -12.28 4.38
N GLU A 150 -17.24 -13.30 4.88
CA GLU A 150 -18.52 -13.16 5.60
C GLU A 150 -18.45 -12.20 6.81
N ASN A 151 -17.25 -11.82 7.23
CA ASN A 151 -16.97 -11.02 8.42
C ASN A 151 -16.93 -9.51 8.20
N GLU A 152 -16.99 -8.99 6.98
CA GLU A 152 -16.87 -7.55 6.73
C GLU A 152 -18.21 -6.85 6.39
N GLY A 153 -19.33 -7.36 6.81
CA GLY A 153 -20.62 -6.64 6.85
C GLY A 153 -21.15 -6.15 5.49
N GLY A 154 -20.58 -6.58 4.40
CA GLY A 154 -21.05 -6.33 3.05
C GLY A 154 -21.54 -7.62 2.42
N GLY A 155 -22.83 -7.93 2.54
CA GLY A 155 -23.45 -9.04 1.82
C GLY A 155 -23.20 -8.89 0.33
N GLY A 156 -22.18 -9.58 -0.19
CA GLY A 156 -22.00 -9.76 -1.62
C GLY A 156 -23.06 -10.73 -2.09
N GLU A 157 -23.91 -10.31 -3.03
CA GLU A 157 -24.73 -11.27 -3.77
C GLU A 157 -23.79 -12.32 -4.37
N GLN A 158 -24.10 -13.60 -4.13
CA GLN A 158 -23.48 -14.68 -4.86
C GLN A 158 -23.87 -14.49 -6.34
N LEU A 159 -22.92 -14.08 -7.15
CA LEU A 159 -23.13 -14.02 -8.59
C LEU A 159 -23.21 -15.45 -9.12
N GLY A 160 -24.08 -15.64 -10.11
CA GLY A 160 -24.13 -16.88 -10.86
C GLY A 160 -22.80 -17.19 -11.58
N ASP A 161 -22.82 -18.17 -12.46
CA ASP A 161 -21.66 -18.55 -13.26
C ASP A 161 -21.06 -17.32 -13.98
N VAL A 162 -19.73 -17.21 -13.93
CA VAL A 162 -19.00 -16.14 -14.64
C VAL A 162 -19.20 -16.34 -16.14
N ASP A 163 -19.62 -15.31 -16.85
CA ASP A 163 -19.70 -15.34 -18.31
C ASP A 163 -18.29 -15.27 -18.90
N PRO A 164 -17.82 -16.34 -19.58
CA PRO A 164 -16.46 -16.39 -20.11
C PRO A 164 -16.24 -15.45 -21.32
N THR A 165 -17.27 -14.78 -21.81
CA THR A 165 -17.17 -13.79 -22.89
C THR A 165 -16.94 -12.38 -22.38
N LEU A 166 -17.00 -12.19 -21.07
CA LEU A 166 -16.84 -10.90 -20.40
C LEU A 166 -15.62 -10.93 -19.48
N ASP A 167 -15.04 -9.74 -19.27
CA ASP A 167 -14.09 -9.52 -18.20
C ASP A 167 -14.75 -9.62 -16.82
N THR A 168 -13.96 -9.80 -15.78
CA THR A 168 -14.51 -9.91 -14.43
C THR A 168 -14.02 -8.74 -13.57
N ARG A 169 -14.98 -8.03 -12.99
CA ARG A 169 -14.70 -7.00 -12.01
C ARG A 169 -14.33 -7.64 -10.67
N MET A 170 -13.24 -7.15 -10.10
CA MET A 170 -12.71 -7.61 -8.82
C MET A 170 -12.93 -6.57 -7.73
N SER A 171 -12.99 -7.02 -6.49
CA SER A 171 -13.07 -6.16 -5.31
C SER A 171 -12.03 -6.63 -4.28
N PRO A 172 -10.73 -6.50 -4.59
CA PRO A 172 -9.66 -7.01 -3.72
C PRO A 172 -9.47 -6.16 -2.47
N GLY A 173 -10.22 -5.08 -2.32
CA GLY A 173 -9.92 -4.02 -1.37
C GLY A 173 -8.74 -3.16 -1.85
N SER A 174 -8.49 -2.05 -1.16
CA SER A 174 -7.40 -1.14 -1.55
C SER A 174 -6.85 -0.47 -0.30
N TYR A 175 -5.76 -1.03 0.25
CA TYR A 175 -5.16 -0.54 1.49
C TYR A 175 -3.79 0.11 1.25
N GLY A 176 -2.72 -0.65 1.05
CA GLY A 176 -1.40 -0.16 0.69
C GLY A 176 -1.27 0.06 -0.82
N ILE A 177 -0.34 0.91 -1.22
CA ILE A 177 0.02 1.15 -2.62
C ILE A 177 1.51 1.45 -2.73
N ILE A 178 2.13 0.98 -3.79
CA ILE A 178 3.51 1.23 -4.17
C ILE A 178 3.61 1.28 -5.69
N VAL A 179 4.65 1.89 -6.24
CA VAL A 179 4.95 1.84 -7.67
C VAL A 179 6.22 1.04 -7.89
N ASP A 180 6.17 0.12 -8.84
CA ASP A 180 7.31 -0.71 -9.22
C ASP A 180 8.39 0.16 -9.90
N PRO A 181 9.63 0.15 -9.40
CA PRO A 181 10.71 0.95 -9.98
C PRO A 181 11.20 0.41 -11.33
N VAL A 182 10.78 -0.79 -11.75
CA VAL A 182 11.23 -1.42 -13.00
C VAL A 182 10.35 -1.01 -14.18
N ASP A 183 9.03 -1.06 -14.01
CA ASP A 183 8.08 -0.78 -15.09
C ASP A 183 7.14 0.40 -14.83
N ASN A 184 7.29 1.07 -13.68
CA ASN A 184 6.50 2.23 -13.25
C ASN A 184 5.00 1.92 -13.14
N VAL A 185 4.63 0.71 -12.77
CA VAL A 185 3.24 0.28 -12.61
C VAL A 185 2.86 0.22 -11.13
N ALA A 186 1.63 0.63 -10.82
CA ALA A 186 1.14 0.61 -9.44
C ALA A 186 0.80 -0.81 -8.98
N TRP A 187 1.28 -1.17 -7.79
CA TRP A 187 0.89 -2.34 -7.02
C TRP A 187 0.15 -1.93 -5.76
N GLY A 188 -0.81 -2.72 -5.36
CA GLY A 188 -1.55 -2.49 -4.13
C GLY A 188 -1.90 -3.78 -3.41
N VAL A 189 -2.50 -3.62 -2.22
CA VAL A 189 -2.83 -4.74 -1.34
C VAL A 189 -4.24 -4.60 -0.78
N GLY A 190 -4.97 -5.70 -0.77
CA GLY A 190 -6.24 -5.89 -0.06
C GLY A 190 -6.02 -6.71 1.22
N THR A 191 -6.63 -6.26 2.31
CA THR A 191 -6.39 -6.80 3.67
C THR A 191 -7.40 -7.85 4.11
N GLU A 192 -8.32 -8.24 3.22
CA GLU A 192 -9.30 -9.30 3.48
C GLU A 192 -8.63 -10.65 3.71
N PHE A 193 -9.41 -11.66 4.09
CA PHE A 193 -8.91 -13.02 4.29
C PHE A 193 -9.11 -13.86 3.00
N PRO A 194 -8.07 -14.58 2.51
CA PRO A 194 -6.70 -14.62 3.01
C PRO A 194 -5.92 -13.35 2.68
N GLY A 195 -6.34 -12.57 1.67
CA GLY A 195 -5.74 -11.34 1.20
C GLY A 195 -5.10 -11.47 -0.16
N ARG A 196 -4.91 -10.34 -0.83
CA ARG A 196 -4.46 -10.24 -2.22
C ARG A 196 -3.51 -9.09 -2.42
N ILE A 197 -2.65 -9.24 -3.41
CA ILE A 197 -1.99 -8.12 -4.06
C ILE A 197 -2.59 -7.94 -5.45
N TYR A 198 -2.51 -6.74 -5.96
CA TYR A 198 -2.97 -6.43 -7.32
C TYR A 198 -2.00 -5.46 -8.01
N ARG A 199 -1.95 -5.56 -9.32
CA ARG A 199 -1.16 -4.69 -10.20
C ARG A 199 -2.13 -3.96 -11.12
N MET A 200 -1.95 -2.65 -11.31
CA MET A 200 -2.75 -1.82 -12.19
C MET A 200 -1.86 -1.09 -13.17
N ASP A 201 -1.85 -1.55 -14.40
CA ASP A 201 -1.23 -0.85 -15.52
C ASP A 201 -2.27 0.07 -16.16
N ILE A 202 -2.06 1.37 -16.12
CA ILE A 202 -2.99 2.35 -16.70
C ILE A 202 -2.82 2.49 -18.21
N GLY A 203 -1.69 2.03 -18.77
CA GLY A 203 -1.37 2.16 -20.19
C GLY A 203 -1.25 3.60 -20.67
N ASN A 204 -1.38 3.78 -21.99
CA ASN A 204 -1.13 5.08 -22.63
C ASN A 204 -2.39 5.93 -22.83
N ASN A 205 -3.57 5.38 -22.65
CA ASN A 205 -4.85 6.07 -22.84
C ASN A 205 -5.90 5.58 -21.83
N PRO A 206 -5.71 5.80 -20.52
CA PRO A 206 -6.69 5.40 -19.53
C PRO A 206 -8.01 6.17 -19.69
N PRO A 207 -9.18 5.59 -19.39
CA PRO A 207 -9.37 4.27 -18.78
C PRO A 207 -9.37 3.08 -19.75
N GLU A 208 -9.35 3.30 -21.07
CA GLU A 208 -9.50 2.27 -22.10
C GLU A 208 -8.34 1.25 -22.11
N THR A 209 -7.16 1.66 -21.64
CA THR A 209 -5.93 0.84 -21.64
C THR A 209 -5.58 0.25 -20.28
N CYS A 210 -6.43 0.49 -19.26
CA CYS A 210 -6.16 -0.07 -17.94
C CYS A 210 -6.25 -1.60 -17.94
N ILE A 211 -5.26 -2.25 -17.34
CA ILE A 211 -5.25 -3.69 -17.13
C ILE A 211 -4.93 -3.96 -15.65
N THR A 212 -5.76 -4.76 -15.00
CA THR A 212 -5.55 -5.18 -13.62
C THR A 212 -5.22 -6.67 -13.58
N GLU A 213 -4.24 -7.01 -12.76
CA GLU A 213 -3.93 -8.37 -12.35
C GLU A 213 -4.17 -8.50 -10.86
N VAL A 214 -4.71 -9.62 -10.40
CA VAL A 214 -4.98 -9.85 -8.96
C VAL A 214 -4.46 -11.22 -8.58
N TYR A 215 -3.66 -11.28 -7.50
CA TYR A 215 -3.00 -12.47 -7.01
C TYR A 215 -3.33 -12.68 -5.55
N GLU A 216 -4.05 -13.74 -5.25
CA GLU A 216 -4.40 -14.14 -3.89
C GLU A 216 -3.23 -14.89 -3.23
N LEU A 217 -3.09 -14.74 -1.93
CA LEU A 217 -2.13 -15.52 -1.16
C LEU A 217 -2.38 -17.02 -1.32
N PRO A 218 -1.34 -17.85 -1.38
CA PRO A 218 -1.46 -19.24 -1.80
C PRO A 218 -2.30 -20.09 -0.86
N VAL A 219 -3.16 -20.89 -1.45
CA VAL A 219 -3.95 -21.93 -0.79
C VAL A 219 -3.49 -23.28 -1.35
N ILE A 220 -2.76 -24.06 -0.56
CA ILE A 220 -2.21 -25.34 -0.95
C ILE A 220 -2.99 -26.45 -0.22
N ASP A 221 -3.51 -27.41 -0.97
CA ASP A 221 -4.33 -28.52 -0.45
C ASP A 221 -5.51 -28.06 0.44
N GLY A 222 -6.07 -26.89 0.15
CA GLY A 222 -7.16 -26.27 0.90
C GLY A 222 -6.74 -25.51 2.15
N GLU A 223 -5.44 -25.47 2.45
CA GLU A 223 -4.88 -24.74 3.59
C GLU A 223 -4.28 -23.40 3.15
N VAL A 224 -4.71 -22.32 3.79
CA VAL A 224 -4.18 -20.98 3.59
C VAL A 224 -2.76 -20.90 4.16
N GLN A 225 -1.77 -20.58 3.33
CA GLN A 225 -0.36 -20.57 3.73
C GLN A 225 0.05 -19.31 4.50
N GLY A 226 -0.65 -18.21 4.30
CA GLY A 226 -0.45 -16.94 4.99
C GLY A 226 -1.62 -16.01 4.73
N PHE A 227 -1.83 -15.00 5.60
CA PHE A 227 -3.00 -14.12 5.47
C PHE A 227 -2.79 -12.74 6.09
N GLY A 228 -3.70 -11.83 5.72
CA GLY A 228 -3.80 -10.48 6.26
C GLY A 228 -2.67 -9.56 5.79
N PRO A 229 -2.40 -9.45 4.48
CA PRO A 229 -1.38 -8.53 3.97
C PRO A 229 -1.78 -7.08 4.25
N ARG A 230 -0.78 -6.20 4.52
CA ARG A 230 -1.01 -4.78 4.80
C ARG A 230 -0.03 -3.86 4.10
N GLY A 231 1.21 -3.84 4.53
CA GLY A 231 2.26 -3.10 3.84
C GLY A 231 2.76 -3.85 2.63
N LEU A 232 3.22 -3.11 1.62
CA LEU A 232 3.96 -3.68 0.51
C LEU A 232 5.02 -2.70 0.04
N ASP A 233 6.06 -3.26 -0.59
CA ASP A 233 7.12 -2.52 -1.27
C ASP A 233 7.67 -3.39 -2.40
N VAL A 234 8.43 -2.80 -3.34
CA VAL A 234 9.01 -3.50 -4.49
C VAL A 234 10.51 -3.28 -4.53
N ASP A 235 11.26 -4.35 -4.76
CA ASP A 235 12.70 -4.25 -4.92
C ASP A 235 13.12 -3.86 -6.35
N LYS A 236 14.40 -3.62 -6.56
CA LYS A 236 14.96 -3.23 -7.88
C LYS A 236 14.80 -4.30 -8.96
N ASN A 237 14.47 -5.52 -8.58
CA ASN A 237 14.26 -6.63 -9.51
C ASN A 237 12.77 -6.82 -9.85
N GLY A 238 11.87 -5.98 -9.31
CA GLY A 238 10.44 -6.09 -9.51
C GLY A 238 9.78 -7.15 -8.62
N ILE A 239 10.47 -7.62 -7.56
CA ILE A 239 9.87 -8.53 -6.59
C ILE A 239 9.05 -7.72 -5.60
N VAL A 240 7.78 -8.04 -5.49
CA VAL A 240 6.86 -7.41 -4.53
C VAL A 240 7.01 -8.08 -3.16
N TRP A 241 7.24 -7.29 -2.13
CA TRP A 241 7.32 -7.74 -0.75
C TRP A 241 6.12 -7.24 0.04
N THR A 242 5.47 -8.10 0.80
CA THR A 242 4.30 -7.72 1.62
C THR A 242 4.35 -8.33 3.02
N ALA A 243 3.98 -7.50 4.00
CA ALA A 243 3.89 -7.90 5.40
C ALA A 243 2.53 -8.57 5.66
N LEU A 244 2.53 -9.84 6.05
CA LEU A 244 1.32 -10.61 6.39
C LEU A 244 1.04 -10.47 7.89
N SER A 245 0.27 -9.43 8.24
CA SER A 245 0.03 -9.09 9.64
C SER A 245 -0.81 -10.13 10.39
N GLY A 246 -1.65 -10.89 9.69
CA GLY A 246 -2.49 -11.92 10.32
C GLY A 246 -1.74 -13.19 10.67
N SER A 247 -0.74 -13.57 9.89
CA SER A 247 -0.02 -14.86 10.02
C SER A 247 1.45 -14.73 10.38
N SER A 248 1.94 -13.52 10.67
CA SER A 248 3.34 -13.28 11.06
C SER A 248 4.37 -13.77 10.04
N HIS A 249 4.09 -13.52 8.77
CA HIS A 249 5.03 -13.79 7.67
C HIS A 249 5.42 -12.49 6.97
N LEU A 250 6.59 -12.50 6.38
CA LEU A 250 6.94 -11.65 5.27
C LEU A 250 6.84 -12.49 4.01
N ALA A 251 6.17 -11.99 2.98
CA ALA A 251 6.01 -12.71 1.72
C ALA A 251 6.63 -11.94 0.57
N SER A 252 7.21 -12.65 -0.38
CA SER A 252 7.61 -12.12 -1.68
C SER A 252 6.76 -12.70 -2.78
N PHE A 253 6.54 -11.90 -3.83
CA PHE A 253 5.85 -12.31 -5.04
C PHE A 253 6.66 -11.92 -6.27
N ASP A 254 7.02 -12.90 -7.05
CA ASP A 254 7.77 -12.78 -8.31
C ASP A 254 6.82 -13.04 -9.49
N ARG A 255 6.32 -11.94 -10.08
CA ARG A 255 5.41 -12.00 -11.23
C ARG A 255 6.04 -12.69 -12.44
N SER A 256 7.35 -12.68 -12.58
CA SER A 256 8.03 -13.30 -13.73
C SER A 256 7.87 -14.82 -13.78
N LYS A 257 7.49 -15.44 -12.66
CA LYS A 257 7.22 -16.88 -12.56
C LYS A 257 5.81 -17.26 -13.01
N CYS A 258 4.89 -16.29 -13.16
CA CYS A 258 3.53 -16.58 -13.56
C CYS A 258 3.46 -17.05 -15.01
N GLU A 259 2.92 -18.25 -15.25
CA GLU A 259 2.72 -18.78 -16.59
C GLU A 259 1.49 -18.18 -17.28
N VAL A 260 0.50 -17.75 -16.50
CA VAL A 260 -0.77 -17.19 -16.96
C VAL A 260 -1.01 -15.84 -16.33
N LEU A 261 -1.37 -14.84 -17.14
CA LEU A 261 -1.64 -13.48 -16.69
C LEU A 261 -3.07 -13.01 -17.02
N ASN A 262 -3.78 -13.72 -17.88
CA ASN A 262 -5.14 -13.38 -18.33
C ASN A 262 -5.94 -14.63 -18.67
N GLY A 263 -7.18 -14.45 -19.10
CA GLY A 263 -8.07 -15.55 -19.48
C GLY A 263 -8.84 -16.16 -18.30
N PRO A 264 -9.67 -17.20 -18.55
CA PRO A 264 -10.63 -17.69 -17.56
C PRO A 264 -10.03 -18.17 -16.24
N SER A 265 -8.77 -18.63 -16.25
CA SER A 265 -8.10 -19.14 -15.05
C SER A 265 -7.74 -18.07 -14.01
N VAL A 266 -7.70 -16.78 -14.40
CA VAL A 266 -7.33 -15.71 -13.45
C VAL A 266 -8.50 -15.27 -12.56
N VAL A 267 -9.71 -15.74 -12.83
CA VAL A 267 -10.93 -15.32 -12.12
C VAL A 267 -10.88 -15.58 -10.61
N ASN A 268 -10.19 -16.62 -10.17
CA ASN A 268 -10.06 -16.98 -8.76
C ASN A 268 -8.81 -16.41 -8.09
N SER A 269 -7.98 -15.69 -8.84
CA SER A 269 -6.72 -15.09 -8.36
C SER A 269 -5.67 -16.07 -7.81
N GLN A 270 -5.85 -17.40 -8.01
CA GLN A 270 -4.95 -18.49 -7.59
C GLN A 270 -4.05 -19.02 -8.73
N HIS A 271 -3.99 -18.29 -9.83
CA HIS A 271 -3.37 -18.72 -11.09
C HIS A 271 -1.84 -18.60 -11.11
N CYS A 272 -1.23 -18.07 -10.06
CA CYS A 272 0.23 -17.90 -9.96
C CYS A 272 0.70 -18.15 -8.51
N GLN A 273 0.53 -19.36 -8.03
CA GLN A 273 1.00 -19.75 -6.69
C GLN A 273 2.54 -19.87 -6.64
N GLU A 274 3.15 -20.22 -7.75
CA GLU A 274 4.61 -20.33 -7.95
C GLU A 274 5.35 -18.99 -7.80
N GLY A 275 4.65 -17.89 -7.95
CA GLY A 275 5.20 -16.55 -7.69
C GLY A 275 5.46 -16.26 -6.22
N TRP A 276 4.78 -16.92 -5.31
CA TRP A 276 4.85 -16.65 -3.89
C TRP A 276 5.98 -17.40 -3.17
N THR A 277 6.61 -16.70 -2.24
CA THR A 277 7.48 -17.30 -1.22
C THR A 277 7.17 -16.64 0.13
N LEU A 278 6.91 -17.46 1.15
CA LEU A 278 6.57 -17.00 2.49
C LEU A 278 7.72 -17.28 3.45
N TYR A 279 8.07 -16.29 4.25
CA TYR A 279 9.13 -16.35 5.25
C TYR A 279 8.51 -16.15 6.63
N GLU A 280 8.43 -17.23 7.42
CA GLU A 280 7.97 -17.12 8.79
C GLU A 280 8.98 -16.33 9.63
N VAL A 281 8.49 -15.35 10.38
CA VAL A 281 9.39 -14.57 11.24
C VAL A 281 9.84 -15.38 12.45
N PRO A 282 11.11 -15.25 12.84
CA PRO A 282 11.67 -16.00 13.96
C PRO A 282 11.33 -15.41 15.34
N GLY A 283 10.35 -14.50 15.40
CA GLY A 283 9.94 -13.85 16.64
C GLY A 283 9.37 -14.80 17.69
N PRO A 284 9.03 -14.29 18.89
CA PRO A 284 8.51 -15.13 19.96
C PRO A 284 7.15 -15.73 19.58
N ASN A 285 6.87 -16.89 20.11
CA ASN A 285 5.55 -17.51 20.01
C ASN A 285 4.61 -16.95 21.08
N MET A 286 3.34 -16.96 20.81
CA MET A 286 2.31 -16.74 21.83
C MET A 286 2.37 -17.86 22.86
N LYS A 287 2.21 -17.51 24.13
CA LYS A 287 2.39 -18.47 25.24
C LYS A 287 1.52 -19.71 25.07
N GLY A 288 2.16 -20.86 24.97
CA GLY A 288 1.51 -22.16 24.90
C GLY A 288 1.01 -22.55 23.51
N THR A 289 1.49 -21.88 22.48
CA THR A 289 1.16 -22.16 21.07
C THR A 289 2.42 -22.13 20.21
N ASP A 290 2.31 -22.62 18.97
CA ASP A 290 3.32 -22.46 17.92
C ASP A 290 3.10 -21.22 17.06
N VAL A 291 2.07 -20.41 17.36
CA VAL A 291 1.72 -19.18 16.63
C VAL A 291 2.66 -18.06 17.02
N LYS A 292 3.26 -17.40 16.05
CA LYS A 292 4.13 -16.24 16.24
C LYS A 292 3.36 -15.05 16.82
N ALA A 293 4.03 -14.30 17.69
CA ALA A 293 3.46 -13.14 18.37
C ALA A 293 3.79 -11.81 17.69
N ASP A 294 4.65 -11.82 16.68
CA ASP A 294 4.95 -10.62 15.92
C ASP A 294 3.83 -10.30 14.95
N PHE A 295 3.40 -9.04 14.98
CA PHE A 295 2.41 -8.49 14.09
C PHE A 295 3.12 -7.51 13.15
N HIS A 296 3.22 -7.88 11.86
CA HIS A 296 3.84 -7.04 10.86
C HIS A 296 2.81 -6.12 10.26
N TYR A 297 2.93 -4.82 10.53
CA TYR A 297 1.98 -3.86 9.96
C TYR A 297 2.43 -3.38 8.59
N TYR A 298 3.71 -3.03 8.47
CA TYR A 298 4.33 -2.56 7.24
C TYR A 298 5.69 -3.20 7.03
N ASN A 299 6.13 -3.18 5.79
CA ASN A 299 7.49 -3.45 5.36
C ASN A 299 7.99 -2.31 4.45
N TRP A 300 9.27 -2.25 4.30
CA TRP A 300 10.01 -1.39 3.40
C TRP A 300 11.20 -2.19 2.87
N VAL A 301 11.60 -1.96 1.62
CA VAL A 301 12.77 -2.64 1.03
C VAL A 301 13.95 -1.67 0.96
N ASP A 302 15.06 -2.04 1.58
CA ASP A 302 16.31 -1.28 1.48
C ASP A 302 16.98 -1.53 0.12
N ASN A 303 16.46 -0.84 -0.90
CA ASN A 303 16.93 -0.96 -2.28
C ASN A 303 18.35 -0.39 -2.49
N TYR A 304 18.81 0.46 -1.60
CA TYR A 304 20.03 1.25 -1.78
C TYR A 304 21.08 0.99 -0.70
N ASN A 305 20.98 -0.13 -0.01
CA ASN A 305 21.90 -0.48 1.06
C ASN A 305 22.05 0.64 2.11
N THR A 306 20.93 1.24 2.49
CA THR A 306 20.89 2.34 3.45
C THR A 306 21.42 1.93 4.81
N LEU A 307 21.12 0.71 5.25
CA LEU A 307 21.58 0.18 6.53
C LEU A 307 22.96 -0.51 6.47
N GLY A 308 23.50 -0.75 5.28
CA GLY A 308 24.75 -1.49 5.15
C GLY A 308 24.59 -3.02 5.30
N LEU A 309 23.36 -3.53 5.11
CA LEU A 309 23.05 -4.97 5.18
C LEU A 309 23.04 -5.65 3.81
N GLY A 310 23.03 -4.87 2.72
CA GLY A 310 22.89 -5.29 1.35
C GLY A 310 21.84 -4.45 0.63
N GLU A 311 21.73 -4.62 -0.69
CA GLU A 311 20.65 -4.05 -1.52
C GLU A 311 19.47 -5.02 -1.56
N ASN A 312 18.28 -4.48 -1.80
CA ASN A 312 17.03 -5.25 -1.89
C ASN A 312 16.69 -6.06 -0.61
N ILE A 313 17.03 -5.51 0.55
CA ILE A 313 16.76 -6.14 1.84
C ILE A 313 15.38 -5.73 2.34
N PRO A 314 14.39 -6.64 2.38
CA PRO A 314 13.08 -6.34 2.94
C PRO A 314 13.14 -6.27 4.47
N ILE A 315 12.49 -5.25 5.02
CA ILE A 315 12.48 -4.96 6.46
C ILE A 315 11.02 -4.85 6.92
N ALA A 316 10.62 -5.70 7.85
CA ALA A 316 9.30 -5.70 8.44
C ALA A 316 9.31 -5.15 9.87
N THR A 317 8.16 -4.71 10.36
CA THR A 317 7.98 -4.29 11.76
C THR A 317 7.62 -5.48 12.63
N GLY A 318 8.31 -5.68 13.74
CA GLY A 318 8.04 -6.74 14.71
C GLY A 318 7.51 -6.18 16.04
N SER A 319 6.21 -6.36 16.30
CA SER A 319 5.56 -5.81 17.49
C SER A 319 5.83 -6.62 18.75
N GLY A 320 5.83 -7.95 18.68
CA GLY A 320 6.06 -8.83 19.81
C GLY A 320 7.53 -8.91 20.24
N SER A 321 8.45 -8.58 19.31
CA SER A 321 9.91 -8.54 19.54
C SER A 321 10.45 -7.12 19.75
N ASP A 322 9.60 -6.09 19.70
CA ASP A 322 10.01 -4.68 19.80
C ASP A 322 11.14 -4.30 18.82
N SER A 323 11.00 -4.69 17.54
CA SER A 323 12.11 -4.58 16.58
C SER A 323 11.67 -4.16 15.19
N LEU A 324 12.64 -3.74 14.37
CA LEU A 324 12.59 -3.94 12.93
C LEU A 324 13.32 -5.26 12.61
N GLN A 325 12.83 -5.99 11.62
CA GLN A 325 13.31 -7.31 11.25
C GLN A 325 13.67 -7.29 9.76
N ALA A 326 14.97 -7.32 9.48
CA ALA A 326 15.48 -7.41 8.12
C ALA A 326 15.68 -8.88 7.75
N LEU A 327 15.29 -9.25 6.55
CA LEU A 327 15.50 -10.57 5.97
C LEU A 327 16.55 -10.47 4.86
N ASP A 328 17.57 -11.31 4.94
CA ASP A 328 18.41 -11.59 3.79
C ASP A 328 17.71 -12.65 2.92
N PRO A 329 17.19 -12.30 1.75
CA PRO A 329 16.41 -13.24 0.94
C PRO A 329 17.27 -14.34 0.28
N GLU A 330 18.58 -14.17 0.19
CA GLU A 330 19.48 -15.17 -0.39
C GLU A 330 19.79 -16.28 0.60
N THR A 331 19.98 -15.92 1.87
CA THR A 331 20.35 -16.89 2.93
C THR A 331 19.18 -17.33 3.79
N GLY A 332 18.09 -16.55 3.80
CA GLY A 332 16.96 -16.73 4.72
C GLY A 332 17.26 -16.29 6.15
N GLU A 333 18.38 -15.62 6.39
CA GLU A 333 18.76 -15.15 7.72
C GLU A 333 18.02 -13.86 8.10
N TRP A 334 17.64 -13.77 9.38
CA TRP A 334 16.96 -12.62 9.93
C TRP A 334 17.86 -11.81 10.86
N ILE A 335 17.82 -10.50 10.71
CA ILE A 335 18.54 -9.53 11.54
C ILE A 335 17.54 -8.71 12.32
N PHE A 336 17.62 -8.77 13.66
CA PHE A 336 16.76 -8.03 14.57
C PHE A 336 17.40 -6.71 15.01
N MET A 337 16.74 -5.62 14.73
CA MET A 337 17.11 -4.28 15.22
C MET A 337 16.15 -3.89 16.34
N ARG A 338 16.51 -4.22 17.58
CA ARG A 338 15.61 -4.09 18.74
C ARG A 338 15.63 -2.71 19.37
N VAL A 339 14.46 -2.24 19.75
CA VAL A 339 14.33 -1.12 20.68
C VAL A 339 14.45 -1.67 22.11
N PRO A 340 15.36 -1.11 22.94
CA PRO A 340 15.60 -1.64 24.27
C PRO A 340 14.36 -1.58 25.18
N TYR A 341 14.11 -2.67 25.89
CA TYR A 341 13.15 -2.68 27.01
C TYR A 341 13.57 -1.62 28.08
N PRO A 342 12.67 -0.88 28.72
CA PRO A 342 11.19 -1.03 28.71
C PRO A 342 10.48 -0.08 27.74
N LEU A 343 11.14 0.40 26.72
CA LEU A 343 10.56 1.40 25.82
C LEU A 343 9.39 0.88 25.01
N GLY A 344 9.41 -0.42 24.66
CA GLY A 344 8.47 -1.04 23.74
C GLY A 344 8.56 -0.45 22.34
N PHE A 345 8.08 -1.13 21.32
CA PHE A 345 8.12 -0.61 19.96
C PHE A 345 6.98 -1.20 19.11
N TYR A 346 6.22 -0.31 18.50
CA TYR A 346 5.23 -0.67 17.51
C TYR A 346 5.26 0.37 16.39
N SER A 347 5.59 -0.04 15.19
CA SER A 347 5.68 0.85 14.05
C SER A 347 4.61 0.54 13.00
N ARG A 348 4.05 1.60 12.42
CA ARG A 348 3.13 1.53 11.28
C ARG A 348 3.71 2.11 10.00
N GLY A 349 4.91 2.61 10.04
CA GLY A 349 5.58 3.15 8.88
C GLY A 349 7.08 3.27 9.13
N LEU A 350 7.85 2.96 8.12
CA LEU A 350 9.30 3.05 8.11
C LEU A 350 9.76 3.45 6.73
N ASP A 351 10.89 4.14 6.69
CA ASP A 351 11.52 4.55 5.45
C ASP A 351 13.02 4.78 5.67
N GLY A 352 13.82 4.50 4.65
CA GLY A 352 15.26 4.66 4.67
C GLY A 352 15.72 5.98 4.07
N ARG A 353 16.80 6.52 4.63
CA ARG A 353 17.38 7.76 4.14
C ARG A 353 18.90 7.76 4.22
N ILE A 354 19.52 8.25 3.14
CA ILE A 354 20.94 8.57 3.08
C ILE A 354 21.06 10.09 3.14
N ASP A 355 21.34 10.62 4.35
CA ASP A 355 21.45 12.07 4.58
C ASP A 355 22.81 12.61 4.11
N ASP A 356 23.87 11.82 4.31
CA ASP A 356 25.24 12.16 3.96
C ASP A 356 26.01 10.89 3.58
N PRO A 357 26.23 10.62 2.29
CA PRO A 357 26.97 9.43 1.86
C PRO A 357 28.44 9.43 2.31
N ASP A 358 29.02 10.59 2.52
CA ASP A 358 30.44 10.72 2.93
C ASP A 358 30.64 10.47 4.44
N ALA A 359 29.58 10.59 5.25
CA ALA A 359 29.63 10.27 6.68
C ALA A 359 29.59 8.74 6.96
N GLY A 360 29.58 7.91 5.93
CA GLY A 360 29.49 6.46 6.07
C GLY A 360 28.21 6.04 6.78
N TRP A 361 28.31 5.13 7.75
CA TRP A 361 27.14 4.63 8.47
C TRP A 361 26.37 5.74 9.25
N LYS A 362 27.04 6.80 9.69
CA LYS A 362 26.41 7.91 10.41
C LYS A 362 25.46 8.73 9.54
N GLY A 363 25.71 8.78 8.23
CA GLY A 363 24.88 9.48 7.25
C GLY A 363 23.73 8.65 6.68
N ARG A 364 23.49 7.45 7.21
CA ARG A 364 22.49 6.51 6.71
C ARG A 364 21.61 6.01 7.85
N ALA A 365 20.31 5.90 7.60
CA ALA A 365 19.39 5.42 8.63
C ALA A 365 18.08 4.90 8.04
N VAL A 366 17.41 4.02 8.78
CA VAL A 366 15.98 3.78 8.66
C VAL A 366 15.27 4.51 9.79
N TRP A 367 14.25 5.26 9.44
CA TRP A 367 13.39 5.93 10.38
C TRP A 367 12.07 5.19 10.47
N ALA A 368 11.61 4.96 11.68
CA ALA A 368 10.33 4.32 11.93
C ALA A 368 9.51 5.17 12.90
N ASN A 369 8.22 5.29 12.61
CA ASN A 369 7.33 5.90 13.57
C ASN A 369 7.11 4.94 14.76
N TYR A 370 6.88 5.53 15.92
CA TYR A 370 6.69 4.81 17.17
C TYR A 370 5.33 5.21 17.76
N GLY A 371 4.40 4.27 17.76
CA GLY A 371 3.07 4.46 18.33
C GLY A 371 2.93 3.78 19.68
N THR A 372 2.31 4.46 20.64
CA THR A 372 2.13 3.93 22.00
C THR A 372 0.79 3.22 22.20
N ASN A 373 -0.15 3.35 21.28
CA ASN A 373 -1.53 2.85 21.46
C ASN A 373 -1.65 1.34 21.49
N PHE A 374 -0.67 0.62 20.95
CA PHE A 374 -0.68 -0.84 20.85
C PHE A 374 0.49 -1.50 21.58
N ASN A 375 1.31 -0.72 22.29
CA ASN A 375 2.43 -1.25 23.04
C ASN A 375 1.98 -1.73 24.41
N TRP A 376 1.59 -2.98 24.50
CA TRP A 376 1.27 -3.62 25.77
C TRP A 376 2.49 -3.92 26.66
N HIS A 377 3.70 -3.80 26.09
CA HIS A 377 4.96 -3.94 26.83
C HIS A 377 5.49 -2.63 27.41
N THR A 378 4.86 -1.48 27.06
CA THR A 378 5.37 -0.17 27.47
C THR A 378 5.02 0.10 28.93
N GLU A 379 6.02 0.27 29.74
CA GLU A 379 5.85 0.63 31.17
C GLU A 379 5.75 2.14 31.39
N GLY A 380 5.79 2.94 30.34
CA GLY A 380 5.72 4.40 30.41
C GLY A 380 4.34 4.98 30.75
N GLY A 381 3.30 4.16 30.86
CA GLY A 381 1.95 4.59 31.21
C GLY A 381 1.22 5.33 30.08
N LYS A 382 -0.05 5.72 30.38
CA LYS A 382 -0.87 6.52 29.48
C LYS A 382 -0.29 7.94 29.31
N GLY A 383 -0.27 8.44 28.08
CA GLY A 383 0.09 9.83 27.79
C GLY A 383 1.49 10.00 27.17
N THR A 384 2.19 8.93 26.84
CA THR A 384 3.38 9.04 26.00
C THR A 384 2.96 9.40 24.58
N THR A 385 3.55 10.42 24.02
CA THR A 385 3.32 10.85 22.64
C THR A 385 4.06 9.95 21.67
N SER A 386 3.52 9.80 20.45
CA SER A 386 4.23 9.16 19.34
C SER A 386 5.59 9.81 19.10
N LYS A 387 6.55 9.00 18.71
CA LYS A 387 7.95 9.41 18.49
C LYS A 387 8.45 8.83 17.18
N MET A 388 9.59 9.33 16.73
CA MET A 388 10.38 8.73 15.66
C MET A 388 11.57 8.01 16.25
N VAL A 389 11.87 6.83 15.75
CA VAL A 389 13.06 6.05 16.09
C VAL A 389 13.97 5.97 14.87
N LYS A 390 15.22 6.32 15.06
CA LYS A 390 16.26 6.22 14.04
C LYS A 390 17.08 4.95 14.29
N PHE A 391 17.14 4.09 13.28
CA PHE A 391 17.98 2.88 13.30
C PHE A 391 19.19 3.09 12.41
N GLN A 392 20.37 2.78 12.93
CA GLN A 392 21.65 2.82 12.21
C GLN A 392 22.46 1.58 12.56
N THR A 393 23.00 0.90 11.57
CA THR A 393 23.96 -0.17 11.80
C THR A 393 25.36 0.42 11.96
N ARG A 394 26.08 -0.07 12.94
CA ARG A 394 27.48 0.29 13.18
C ARG A 394 28.36 -0.88 12.77
N PRO A 395 29.05 -0.82 11.62
CA PRO A 395 29.82 -1.95 11.10
C PRO A 395 30.96 -2.40 12.02
N ASN A 396 31.52 -1.43 12.77
CA ASN A 396 32.54 -1.70 13.78
C ASN A 396 32.12 -1.08 15.12
N PRO A 397 31.90 -1.89 16.19
CA PRO A 397 31.53 -1.38 17.51
C PRO A 397 32.51 -0.37 18.10
N LEU A 398 33.76 -0.41 17.64
CA LEU A 398 34.86 0.48 18.09
C LEU A 398 35.06 1.68 17.14
N ALA A 399 34.33 1.79 16.03
CA ALA A 399 34.39 2.95 15.15
C ALA A 399 33.74 4.17 15.84
N ASN A 400 34.40 5.33 15.74
CA ASN A 400 33.91 6.59 16.29
C ASN A 400 32.89 7.26 15.39
#